data_6f77a3d22854b52b859c9919186a6393
#
_entry.id   6f77a3d22854b52b859c9919186a6393
#
_cell.length_a   1.000
_cell.length_b   1.000
_cell.length_c   1.000
_cell.angle_alpha   90.00
_cell.angle_beta   90.00
_cell.angle_gamma   90.00
#
_symmetry.space_group_name_H-M   'P 1'
#
loop_
_entity.id
_entity.type
_entity.pdbx_description
1 polymer ?
#
loop_
_entity_poly.entity_id
_entity_poly.type
_entity_poly.pdbx_seq_one_letter_code
_entity_poly.pdbx_strand_id
1 'polypeptide(L)'
;LKYFASKKGMVKRRFLKWSIGVFSMTWAGVLIAQNKNEAYSELALKSFKFNPEGVELDLPSLVETGNSIPFRFAIKAPPRQKIQSVDMVAPENPNPLLMRLKMSSQTEHLRFATRIRLATSQDVWVIATLDNGQKIGKSIPAVITLSACFDAS
;
A
#
# COMPACT_ATOMS: atom_id res chain seq x y z
N LEU A 1 74.36 -28.39 49.64
CA LEU A 1 75.58 -27.87 49.04
C LEU A 1 75.28 -27.17 47.70
N LYS A 2 75.67 -25.90 47.64
CA LYS A 2 76.04 -25.08 46.47
C LYS A 2 74.99 -24.81 45.40
N TYR A 3 74.48 -23.59 45.38
CA TYR A 3 74.96 -22.39 44.64
C TYR A 3 75.06 -22.58 43.14
N PHE A 4 74.28 -21.83 42.39
CA PHE A 4 74.78 -20.73 41.55
C PHE A 4 73.67 -19.94 40.90
N ALA A 5 73.70 -18.75 41.07
CA ALA A 5 73.19 -17.48 40.65
C ALA A 5 73.14 -17.23 39.14
N SER A 6 72.23 -16.38 38.84
CA SER A 6 72.37 -15.25 37.89
C SER A 6 72.31 -15.52 36.36
N LYS A 7 71.36 -15.00 35.67
CA LYS A 7 71.54 -13.78 34.81
C LYS A 7 70.24 -13.23 34.27
N LYS A 8 70.13 -11.95 34.52
CA LYS A 8 69.17 -11.07 33.90
C LYS A 8 69.26 -11.10 32.36
N GLY A 9 68.17 -11.34 31.68
CA GLY A 9 67.99 -11.04 30.29
C GLY A 9 66.75 -10.16 30.12
N MET A 10 67.00 -8.87 30.04
CA MET A 10 66.01 -7.83 29.89
C MET A 10 65.58 -7.82 28.42
N VAL A 11 64.52 -8.54 28.11
CA VAL A 11 63.90 -8.49 26.76
C VAL A 11 62.95 -7.33 26.73
N LYS A 12 63.32 -6.29 25.98
CA LYS A 12 62.52 -5.12 25.65
C LYS A 12 61.26 -5.56 24.98
N ARG A 13 60.14 -5.52 25.68
CA ARG A 13 58.80 -5.68 25.07
C ARG A 13 58.52 -4.46 24.24
N ARG A 14 58.69 -4.59 22.92
CA ARG A 14 58.14 -3.66 21.94
C ARG A 14 56.62 -3.80 21.96
N PHE A 15 55.93 -2.84 22.60
CA PHE A 15 54.51 -2.69 22.52
C PHE A 15 54.13 -2.35 21.07
N LEU A 16 53.73 -3.36 20.34
CA LEU A 16 53.07 -3.19 19.06
C LEU A 16 51.63 -2.70 19.37
N LYS A 17 51.44 -1.40 19.27
CA LYS A 17 50.10 -0.80 19.35
C LYS A 17 49.29 -1.27 18.14
N TRP A 18 48.49 -2.31 18.32
CA TRP A 18 47.43 -2.65 17.41
C TRP A 18 46.28 -1.68 17.68
N SER A 19 46.20 -0.65 16.84
CA SER A 19 45.00 0.19 16.74
C SER A 19 43.93 -0.66 16.11
N ILE A 20 43.02 -1.16 16.95
CA ILE A 20 41.74 -1.75 16.50
C ILE A 20 40.93 -0.58 16.01
N GLY A 21 40.97 -0.36 14.69
CA GLY A 21 40.02 0.53 14.00
C GLY A 21 38.63 -0.07 14.15
N VAL A 22 37.83 0.50 15.03
CA VAL A 22 36.40 0.23 15.10
C VAL A 22 35.81 0.80 13.84
N PHE A 23 35.65 -0.06 12.84
CA PHE A 23 34.88 0.24 11.63
C PHE A 23 33.41 0.22 12.04
N SER A 24 32.93 1.36 12.52
CA SER A 24 31.49 1.58 12.77
C SER A 24 30.79 1.58 11.41
N MET A 25 30.32 0.42 11.03
CA MET A 25 29.44 0.23 9.89
C MET A 25 28.08 0.80 10.29
N THR A 26 27.91 2.11 10.07
CA THR A 26 26.59 2.75 10.14
C THR A 26 25.73 2.12 9.05
N TRP A 27 24.90 1.18 9.45
CA TRP A 27 23.77 0.75 8.64
C TRP A 27 22.83 1.95 8.53
N ALA A 28 23.03 2.77 7.53
CA ALA A 28 22.02 3.69 7.08
C ALA A 28 20.87 2.82 6.57
N GLY A 29 19.91 2.57 7.46
CA GLY A 29 18.63 1.99 7.10
C GLY A 29 17.98 2.93 6.09
N VAL A 30 18.08 2.59 4.82
CA VAL A 30 17.27 3.22 3.79
C VAL A 30 15.83 2.86 4.13
N LEU A 31 15.14 3.75 4.83
CA LEU A 31 13.69 3.74 4.96
C LEU A 31 13.15 3.99 3.54
N ILE A 32 12.93 2.92 2.81
CA ILE A 32 12.13 2.96 1.60
C ILE A 32 10.72 3.29 2.09
N ALA A 33 10.37 4.57 2.09
CA ALA A 33 9.00 5.01 2.18
C ALA A 33 8.30 4.42 0.96
N GLN A 34 7.65 3.27 1.13
CA GLN A 34 6.81 2.69 0.09
C GLN A 34 5.72 3.71 -0.20
N ASN A 35 5.82 4.32 -1.37
CA ASN A 35 4.83 5.28 -1.83
C ASN A 35 3.50 4.50 -1.99
N LYS A 36 2.58 4.70 -1.05
CA LYS A 36 1.25 4.06 -1.08
C LYS A 36 0.51 4.27 -2.40
N ASN A 37 0.91 5.28 -3.16
CA ASN A 37 0.29 5.60 -4.44
C ASN A 37 0.68 4.62 -5.56
N GLU A 38 1.85 3.97 -5.50
CA GLU A 38 2.25 2.98 -6.51
C GLU A 38 1.34 1.75 -6.51
N ALA A 39 0.86 1.32 -5.35
CA ALA A 39 -0.03 0.15 -5.24
C ALA A 39 -1.40 0.38 -5.92
N TYR A 40 -1.78 1.63 -6.11
CA TYR A 40 -3.05 2.03 -6.73
C TYR A 40 -2.85 2.73 -8.08
N SER A 41 -1.69 2.60 -8.69
CA SER A 41 -1.48 3.09 -10.06
C SER A 41 -2.35 2.30 -11.04
N GLU A 42 -2.80 2.94 -12.10
CA GLU A 42 -3.62 2.30 -13.13
C GLU A 42 -2.95 1.05 -13.69
N LEU A 43 -1.63 1.12 -13.93
CA LEU A 43 -0.85 0.00 -14.44
C LEU A 43 -0.84 -1.18 -13.44
N ALA A 44 -0.65 -0.90 -12.15
CA ALA A 44 -0.70 -1.93 -11.11
C ALA A 44 -2.09 -2.57 -11.03
N LEU A 45 -3.16 -1.78 -11.05
CA LEU A 45 -4.53 -2.27 -10.98
C LEU A 45 -4.90 -3.13 -12.19
N LYS A 46 -4.52 -2.72 -13.39
CA LYS A 46 -4.75 -3.51 -14.63
C LYS A 46 -3.93 -4.78 -14.70
N SER A 47 -2.78 -4.83 -14.03
CA SER A 47 -1.95 -6.04 -13.94
C SER A 47 -2.57 -7.12 -13.03
N PHE A 48 -3.39 -6.73 -12.06
CA PHE A 48 -4.13 -7.67 -11.22
C PHE A 48 -5.40 -8.12 -11.93
N LYS A 49 -5.46 -9.42 -12.23
CA LYS A 49 -6.70 -10.05 -12.71
C LYS A 49 -7.62 -10.31 -11.51
N PHE A 50 -8.39 -9.30 -11.12
CA PHE A 50 -9.42 -9.49 -10.09
C PHE A 50 -10.54 -10.35 -10.63
N ASN A 51 -11.07 -11.25 -9.78
CA ASN A 51 -12.33 -11.90 -10.08
C ASN A 51 -13.46 -10.87 -9.90
N PRO A 52 -14.22 -10.52 -10.95
CA PRO A 52 -15.31 -9.55 -10.87
C PRO A 52 -16.60 -10.15 -10.29
N GLU A 53 -16.64 -11.47 -10.11
CA GLU A 53 -17.83 -12.18 -9.66
C GLU A 53 -18.25 -11.70 -8.26
N GLY A 54 -19.54 -11.38 -8.12
CA GLY A 54 -20.10 -10.87 -6.88
C GLY A 54 -19.84 -9.38 -6.62
N VAL A 55 -19.24 -8.62 -7.57
CA VAL A 55 -19.06 -7.17 -7.46
C VAL A 55 -19.93 -6.46 -8.49
N GLU A 56 -20.87 -5.67 -8.00
CA GLU A 56 -21.74 -4.82 -8.80
C GLU A 56 -21.38 -3.36 -8.55
N LEU A 57 -21.25 -2.57 -9.61
CA LEU A 57 -20.94 -1.15 -9.56
C LEU A 57 -22.00 -0.37 -10.33
N ASP A 58 -22.42 0.74 -9.75
CA ASP A 58 -23.39 1.67 -10.34
C ASP A 58 -22.81 3.10 -10.25
N LEU A 59 -22.51 3.65 -11.42
CA LEU A 59 -21.96 4.98 -11.59
C LEU A 59 -22.49 5.52 -12.93
N PRO A 60 -22.96 6.78 -13.00
CA PRO A 60 -23.31 7.40 -14.28
C PRO A 60 -22.14 7.37 -15.25
N SER A 61 -22.34 6.82 -16.44
CA SER A 61 -21.30 6.69 -17.47
C SER A 61 -20.79 8.03 -17.99
N LEU A 62 -21.64 9.07 -17.92
CA LEU A 62 -21.33 10.44 -18.32
C LEU A 62 -21.76 11.38 -17.21
N VAL A 63 -20.85 12.24 -16.77
CA VAL A 63 -21.09 13.28 -15.77
C VAL A 63 -20.55 14.62 -16.24
N GLU A 64 -21.30 15.68 -16.00
CA GLU A 64 -20.88 17.02 -16.39
C GLU A 64 -19.66 17.49 -15.58
N THR A 65 -19.62 17.20 -14.29
CA THR A 65 -18.55 17.64 -13.39
C THR A 65 -18.08 16.54 -12.46
N GLY A 66 -16.76 16.45 -12.28
CA GLY A 66 -16.10 15.51 -11.37
C GLY A 66 -16.30 15.77 -9.88
N ASN A 67 -16.94 16.88 -9.49
CA ASN A 67 -16.95 17.32 -8.09
C ASN A 67 -17.78 16.46 -7.13
N SER A 68 -18.90 15.87 -7.61
CA SER A 68 -19.81 15.15 -6.73
C SER A 68 -20.62 14.13 -7.52
N ILE A 69 -20.04 12.97 -7.74
CA ILE A 69 -20.60 11.92 -8.56
C ILE A 69 -21.27 10.88 -7.64
N PRO A 70 -22.55 10.56 -7.81
CA PRO A 70 -23.17 9.48 -7.05
C PRO A 70 -22.54 8.15 -7.45
N PHE A 71 -22.15 7.36 -6.45
CA PHE A 71 -21.55 6.06 -6.66
C PHE A 71 -22.13 5.04 -5.71
N ARG A 72 -22.52 3.89 -6.24
CA ARG A 72 -23.03 2.77 -5.45
C ARG A 72 -22.26 1.51 -5.82
N PHE A 73 -22.11 0.63 -4.85
CA PHE A 73 -21.63 -0.70 -5.12
C PHE A 73 -22.29 -1.73 -4.21
N ALA A 74 -22.34 -2.95 -4.70
CA ALA A 74 -22.72 -4.11 -3.93
C ALA A 74 -21.66 -5.19 -4.10
N ILE A 75 -21.33 -5.86 -3.01
CA ILE A 75 -20.38 -6.96 -2.97
C ILE A 75 -21.02 -8.15 -2.29
N LYS A 76 -20.94 -9.30 -2.94
CA LYS A 76 -21.30 -10.60 -2.40
C LYS A 76 -20.04 -11.46 -2.36
N ALA A 77 -19.61 -11.82 -1.17
CA ALA A 77 -18.47 -12.72 -1.02
C ALA A 77 -18.77 -14.11 -1.59
N PRO A 78 -17.77 -14.82 -2.11
CA PRO A 78 -17.92 -16.23 -2.47
C PRO A 78 -18.37 -17.07 -1.28
N PRO A 79 -18.95 -18.27 -1.52
CA PRO A 79 -19.39 -19.14 -0.44
C PRO A 79 -18.31 -19.42 0.60
N ARG A 80 -18.66 -19.37 1.87
CA ARG A 80 -17.78 -19.60 3.02
C ARG A 80 -16.66 -18.57 3.22
N GLN A 81 -16.72 -17.44 2.49
CA GLN A 81 -15.76 -16.35 2.64
C GLN A 81 -16.48 -15.09 3.11
N LYS A 82 -15.75 -14.20 3.73
CA LYS A 82 -16.27 -12.97 4.31
C LYS A 82 -15.42 -11.76 3.89
N ILE A 83 -16.07 -10.63 3.76
CA ILE A 83 -15.42 -9.37 3.40
C ILE A 83 -14.71 -8.84 4.63
N GLN A 84 -13.39 -8.64 4.53
CA GLN A 84 -12.55 -8.06 5.58
C GLN A 84 -12.40 -6.55 5.42
N SER A 85 -12.15 -6.12 4.18
CA SER A 85 -12.03 -4.69 3.84
C SER A 85 -12.41 -4.44 2.40
N VAL A 86 -12.78 -3.19 2.11
CA VAL A 86 -13.06 -2.72 0.75
C VAL A 86 -12.32 -1.43 0.50
N ASP A 87 -11.56 -1.38 -0.58
CA ASP A 87 -10.88 -0.20 -1.08
C ASP A 87 -11.60 0.32 -2.33
N MET A 88 -11.86 1.62 -2.35
CA MET A 88 -12.34 2.34 -3.53
C MET A 88 -11.20 3.20 -4.06
N VAL A 89 -10.88 3.05 -5.34
CA VAL A 89 -9.68 3.64 -5.94
C VAL A 89 -10.02 4.34 -7.25
N ALA A 90 -9.47 5.53 -7.41
CA ALA A 90 -9.47 6.31 -8.66
C ALA A 90 -8.01 6.69 -8.97
N PRO A 91 -7.32 5.94 -9.82
CA PRO A 91 -5.86 6.01 -9.98
C PRO A 91 -5.34 7.35 -10.50
N GLU A 92 -6.15 8.07 -11.28
CA GLU A 92 -5.78 9.38 -11.86
C GLU A 92 -6.06 10.56 -10.91
N ASN A 93 -6.59 10.29 -9.72
CA ASN A 93 -6.72 11.32 -8.70
C ASN A 93 -5.38 11.59 -8.01
N PRO A 94 -5.12 12.82 -7.53
CA PRO A 94 -3.94 13.13 -6.71
C PRO A 94 -3.80 12.20 -5.51
N ASN A 95 -4.94 11.82 -4.90
CA ASN A 95 -5.03 10.77 -3.89
C ASN A 95 -5.84 9.60 -4.47
N PRO A 96 -5.19 8.55 -4.97
CA PRO A 96 -5.87 7.45 -5.63
C PRO A 96 -6.83 6.68 -4.73
N LEU A 97 -6.50 6.49 -3.46
CA LEU A 97 -7.38 5.81 -2.50
C LEU A 97 -8.48 6.77 -2.04
N LEU A 98 -9.68 6.64 -2.61
CA LEU A 98 -10.82 7.47 -2.23
C LEU A 98 -11.38 7.10 -0.85
N MET A 99 -11.43 5.80 -0.56
CA MET A 99 -12.00 5.29 0.69
C MET A 99 -11.49 3.89 1.00
N ARG A 100 -11.35 3.61 2.28
CA ARG A 100 -11.13 2.25 2.81
C ARG A 100 -12.15 1.95 3.89
N LEU A 101 -12.97 0.94 3.65
CA LEU A 101 -13.88 0.38 4.64
C LEU A 101 -13.24 -0.87 5.27
N LYS A 102 -13.15 -0.91 6.59
CA LYS A 102 -12.77 -2.11 7.34
C LYS A 102 -14.01 -2.65 8.02
N MET A 103 -14.26 -3.94 7.86
CA MET A 103 -15.39 -4.59 8.49
C MET A 103 -15.04 -4.98 9.93
N SER A 104 -15.82 -4.53 10.88
CA SER A 104 -15.69 -4.92 12.29
C SER A 104 -16.37 -6.26 12.60
N SER A 105 -17.31 -6.65 11.76
CA SER A 105 -18.02 -7.93 11.82
C SER A 105 -17.86 -8.69 10.52
N GLN A 106 -17.98 -10.00 10.59
CA GLN A 106 -17.91 -10.86 9.42
C GLN A 106 -19.15 -10.66 8.54
N THR A 107 -18.95 -10.10 7.36
CA THR A 107 -20.01 -9.74 6.42
C THR A 107 -19.83 -10.48 5.09
N GLU A 108 -20.88 -11.12 4.62
CA GLU A 108 -20.92 -11.82 3.32
C GLU A 108 -21.47 -10.91 2.22
N HIS A 109 -22.30 -9.95 2.60
CA HIS A 109 -22.93 -9.00 1.68
C HIS A 109 -22.73 -7.58 2.16
N LEU A 110 -22.24 -6.71 1.28
CA LEU A 110 -22.09 -5.29 1.53
C LEU A 110 -22.77 -4.51 0.43
N ARG A 111 -23.58 -3.52 0.82
CA ARG A 111 -24.11 -2.51 -0.10
C ARG A 111 -23.72 -1.15 0.45
N PHE A 112 -23.21 -0.29 -0.41
CA PHE A 112 -22.75 1.02 -0.01
C PHE A 112 -23.09 2.06 -1.08
N ALA A 113 -23.46 3.24 -0.64
CA ALA A 113 -23.73 4.38 -1.49
C ALA A 113 -23.01 5.61 -0.96
N THR A 114 -22.38 6.36 -1.83
CA THR A 114 -21.62 7.57 -1.49
C THR A 114 -21.58 8.54 -2.65
N ARG A 115 -20.89 9.65 -2.47
CA ARG A 115 -20.48 10.55 -3.54
C ARG A 115 -18.96 10.57 -3.61
N ILE A 116 -18.43 10.54 -4.82
CA ILE A 116 -16.99 10.58 -5.08
C ILE A 116 -16.63 11.82 -5.87
N ARG A 117 -15.35 12.19 -5.79
CA ARG A 117 -14.75 13.25 -6.59
C ARG A 117 -13.69 12.65 -7.50
N LEU A 118 -13.75 12.97 -8.78
CA LEU A 118 -12.80 12.53 -9.78
C LEU A 118 -12.12 13.72 -10.44
N ALA A 119 -10.81 13.67 -10.54
CA ALA A 119 -10.01 14.73 -11.17
C ALA A 119 -10.19 14.77 -12.68
N THR A 120 -10.32 13.60 -13.30
CA THR A 120 -10.43 13.42 -14.75
C THR A 120 -11.24 12.17 -15.06
N SER A 121 -11.55 11.97 -16.34
CA SER A 121 -12.14 10.71 -16.82
C SER A 121 -11.20 9.55 -16.55
N GLN A 122 -11.69 8.52 -15.89
CA GLN A 122 -10.87 7.38 -15.46
C GLN A 122 -11.72 6.18 -15.07
N ASP A 123 -11.08 5.04 -14.87
CA ASP A 123 -11.73 3.88 -14.26
C ASP A 123 -11.79 4.04 -12.74
N VAL A 124 -12.97 3.81 -12.16
CA VAL A 124 -13.14 3.70 -10.71
C VAL A 124 -13.16 2.24 -10.31
N TRP A 125 -12.28 1.85 -9.39
CA TRP A 125 -12.11 0.50 -8.93
C TRP A 125 -12.71 0.29 -7.55
N VAL A 126 -13.36 -0.86 -7.36
CA VAL A 126 -13.75 -1.36 -6.03
C VAL A 126 -13.09 -2.71 -5.84
N ILE A 127 -12.32 -2.85 -4.78
CA ILE A 127 -11.50 -4.03 -4.48
C ILE A 127 -11.84 -4.48 -3.06
N ALA A 128 -12.40 -5.67 -2.93
CA ALA A 128 -12.65 -6.29 -1.64
C ALA A 128 -11.56 -7.29 -1.31
N THR A 129 -11.03 -7.21 -0.09
CA THR A 129 -10.14 -8.22 0.48
C THR A 129 -10.98 -9.13 1.36
N LEU A 130 -10.88 -10.42 1.13
CA LEU A 130 -11.59 -11.47 1.85
C LEU A 130 -10.78 -11.96 3.06
N ASP A 131 -11.43 -12.70 3.94
CA ASP A 131 -10.83 -13.25 5.18
C ASP A 131 -9.68 -14.23 4.92
N ASN A 132 -9.68 -14.89 3.76
CA ASN A 132 -8.58 -15.75 3.30
C ASN A 132 -7.44 -15.01 2.58
N GLY A 133 -7.50 -13.66 2.53
CA GLY A 133 -6.51 -12.81 1.85
C GLY A 133 -6.71 -12.67 0.35
N GLN A 134 -7.63 -13.39 -0.27
CA GLN A 134 -7.95 -13.21 -1.68
C GLN A 134 -8.60 -11.84 -1.92
N LYS A 135 -8.44 -11.33 -3.13
CA LYS A 135 -9.05 -10.08 -3.56
C LYS A 135 -10.00 -10.33 -4.72
N ILE A 136 -11.20 -9.78 -4.61
CA ILE A 136 -12.17 -9.68 -5.70
C ILE A 136 -12.35 -8.21 -6.03
N GLY A 137 -12.61 -7.88 -7.29
CA GLY A 137 -12.74 -6.47 -7.65
C GLY A 137 -13.24 -6.28 -9.06
N LYS A 138 -13.71 -5.08 -9.30
CA LYS A 138 -14.25 -4.64 -10.60
C LYS A 138 -13.97 -3.16 -10.79
N SER A 139 -13.81 -2.72 -12.03
CA SER A 139 -13.79 -1.31 -12.40
C SER A 139 -15.00 -0.93 -13.21
N ILE A 140 -15.30 0.36 -13.22
CA ILE A 140 -16.30 0.99 -14.08
C ILE A 140 -15.73 2.31 -14.61
N PRO A 141 -15.80 2.56 -15.93
CA PRO A 141 -15.33 3.81 -16.50
C PRO A 141 -16.28 4.97 -16.14
N ALA A 142 -15.67 6.12 -15.83
CA ALA A 142 -16.37 7.40 -15.65
C ALA A 142 -15.85 8.40 -16.68
N VAL A 143 -16.74 8.98 -17.46
CA VAL A 143 -16.42 10.04 -18.43
C VAL A 143 -16.92 11.36 -17.87
N ILE A 144 -15.99 12.32 -17.71
CA ILE A 144 -16.23 13.64 -17.14
C ILE A 144 -16.00 14.69 -18.23
N THR A 145 -16.99 15.55 -18.46
CA THR A 145 -16.88 16.63 -19.46
C THR A 145 -16.18 17.86 -18.90
N LEU A 146 -16.33 18.15 -17.60
CA LEU A 146 -15.64 19.22 -16.89
C LEU A 146 -14.87 18.64 -15.71
N SER A 147 -13.55 18.77 -15.74
CA SER A 147 -12.68 18.28 -14.65
C SER A 147 -13.00 18.96 -13.32
N ALA A 148 -12.86 18.22 -12.21
CA ALA A 148 -12.98 18.81 -10.89
C ALA A 148 -11.78 19.71 -10.61
N CYS A 149 -12.01 20.89 -10.02
CA CYS A 149 -10.93 21.68 -9.46
C CYS A 149 -10.45 21.01 -8.19
N PHE A 150 -9.17 20.62 -8.17
CA PHE A 150 -8.47 20.22 -6.97
C PHE A 150 -7.58 21.39 -6.56
N ASP A 151 -7.92 22.04 -5.45
CA ASP A 151 -7.02 23.00 -4.86
C ASP A 151 -5.78 22.26 -4.34
N ALA A 152 -4.61 22.63 -4.86
CA ALA A 152 -3.34 22.17 -4.34
C ALA A 152 -3.11 22.86 -2.99
N SER A 153 -3.43 22.19 -1.90
CA SER A 153 -3.14 22.61 -0.52
C SER A 153 -1.94 21.86 0.02
#